data_f8fe85dfaf47bfe3c1bd081fcfa502f3
#
_entry.id   f8fe85dfaf47bfe3c1bd081fcfa502f3
#
_cell.length_a   1.000
_cell.length_b   1.000
_cell.length_c   1.000
_cell.angle_alpha   90.00
_cell.angle_beta   90.00
_cell.angle_gamma   90.00
#
_symmetry.space_group_name_H-M   'P 1'
#
loop_
_entity.id
_entity.type
_entity.pdbx_description
1 polymer ?
#
loop_
_entity_poly.entity_id
_entity_poly.type
_entity_poly.pdbx_seq_one_letter_code
_entity_poly.pdbx_strand_id
1 'polypeptide(L)'
;MKKLLMLGTSYGTCEMLRYAKSIGVHTIVTDYNEPEHSLGKQISDEYWMINTGDLDTLEARCREEGVNAVVCGISEFNLEMCMELCRRLGLPCYCTPEAWHFSRDKDDFKRLARSLGAPLPDDYYLSDPPTRAELDAVKYPVVVKPVDLSCNRGISYCHNEQELLDACALARSMSRSPKLVVERMLHGEEWYSFYAFAEGEISLMALCAMYSQPGEPKNCYSITSTVSNNIERYVTEIDPYIQKVLKAVGCREGIGWVQVMLDEDGHFYIIEMGYRLDGDMMYIPIKSLLGFDTVAWLVDYALGRRNDPAMLPPSQTKAYKRCGSSYMLWTNNDGVIASIEGLDEIAAIPGVTVDSLACVGDELTKYQPLGDILFDTDDIEETCRFIQKVNDTVKITNDRGENVLIYYDDFDYLRKVYEDGLAGR
;
A
#
# COMPACT_ATOMS: atom_id res chain seq x y z
N MET A 1 -5.94 24.73 -22.45
CA MET A 1 -6.18 23.36 -21.91
C MET A 1 -5.16 23.12 -20.83
N LYS A 2 -5.55 22.66 -19.63
CA LYS A 2 -4.58 22.29 -18.58
C LYS A 2 -3.78 21.05 -19.01
N LYS A 3 -2.51 20.99 -18.62
CA LYS A 3 -1.63 19.84 -18.84
C LYS A 3 -1.21 19.23 -17.51
N LEU A 4 -1.31 17.92 -17.39
CA LEU A 4 -0.91 17.14 -16.24
C LEU A 4 0.23 16.20 -16.63
N LEU A 5 1.33 16.26 -15.89
CA LEU A 5 2.46 15.33 -15.99
C LEU A 5 2.34 14.24 -14.93
N MET A 6 2.42 12.98 -15.34
CA MET A 6 2.52 11.82 -14.45
C MET A 6 3.93 11.26 -14.46
N LEU A 7 4.51 11.11 -13.27
CA LEU A 7 5.85 10.53 -13.08
C LEU A 7 5.77 9.03 -12.91
N GLY A 8 6.20 8.28 -13.92
CA GLY A 8 6.09 6.84 -13.96
C GLY A 8 4.66 6.36 -14.01
N THR A 9 4.46 5.09 -14.27
CA THR A 9 3.14 4.47 -14.22
C THR A 9 3.21 3.08 -13.64
N SER A 10 2.20 2.75 -12.86
CA SER A 10 1.78 1.39 -12.54
C SER A 10 0.34 1.22 -13.01
N TYR A 11 -0.15 0.01 -13.04
CA TYR A 11 -1.48 -0.27 -13.58
C TYR A 11 -2.58 0.55 -12.90
N GLY A 12 -2.68 0.48 -11.57
CA GLY A 12 -3.70 1.20 -10.79
C GLY A 12 -3.60 2.72 -10.93
N THR A 13 -2.40 3.26 -11.15
CA THR A 13 -2.22 4.72 -11.30
C THR A 13 -2.63 5.25 -12.67
N CYS A 14 -2.86 4.38 -13.65
CA CYS A 14 -3.47 4.75 -14.93
C CYS A 14 -4.88 5.34 -14.76
N GLU A 15 -5.57 5.04 -13.65
CA GLU A 15 -6.85 5.67 -13.33
C GLU A 15 -6.73 7.20 -13.17
N MET A 16 -5.58 7.71 -12.71
CA MET A 16 -5.33 9.16 -12.68
C MET A 16 -5.34 9.78 -14.08
N LEU A 17 -4.74 9.10 -15.06
CA LEU A 17 -4.73 9.54 -16.45
C LEU A 17 -6.13 9.49 -17.05
N ARG A 18 -6.87 8.40 -16.83
CA ARG A 18 -8.26 8.25 -17.31
C ARG A 18 -9.16 9.33 -16.72
N TYR A 19 -9.06 9.59 -15.41
CA TYR A 19 -9.80 10.66 -14.77
C TYR A 19 -9.43 12.04 -15.36
N ALA A 20 -8.15 12.38 -15.44
CA ALA A 20 -7.69 13.65 -16.00
C ALA A 20 -8.22 13.88 -17.43
N LYS A 21 -8.16 12.85 -18.27
CA LYS A 21 -8.73 12.90 -19.64
C LYS A 21 -10.25 13.11 -19.62
N SER A 22 -10.96 12.43 -18.73
CA SER A 22 -12.43 12.56 -18.63
C SER A 22 -12.90 13.97 -18.29
N ILE A 23 -12.06 14.77 -17.62
CA ILE A 23 -12.33 16.18 -17.29
C ILE A 23 -11.65 17.17 -18.25
N GLY A 24 -11.14 16.70 -19.38
CA GLY A 24 -10.58 17.53 -20.46
C GLY A 24 -9.18 18.09 -20.19
N VAL A 25 -8.39 17.39 -19.35
CA VAL A 25 -6.97 17.71 -19.08
C VAL A 25 -6.10 16.92 -20.04
N HIS A 26 -5.13 17.58 -20.67
CA HIS A 26 -4.12 16.91 -21.52
C HIS A 26 -3.13 16.17 -20.63
N THR A 27 -2.92 14.89 -20.89
CA THR A 27 -2.12 14.00 -20.04
C THR A 27 -0.77 13.69 -20.68
N ILE A 28 0.27 13.79 -19.89
CA ILE A 28 1.66 13.51 -20.27
C ILE A 28 2.21 12.47 -19.29
N VAL A 29 2.89 11.46 -19.78
CA VAL A 29 3.60 10.46 -18.94
C VAL A 29 5.09 10.54 -19.19
N THR A 30 5.89 10.49 -18.12
CA THR A 30 7.35 10.40 -18.24
C THR A 30 7.91 9.27 -17.40
N ASP A 31 8.74 8.46 -17.98
CA ASP A 31 9.62 7.46 -17.38
C ASP A 31 10.67 7.00 -18.40
N TYR A 32 11.55 6.08 -18.02
CA TYR A 32 12.59 5.53 -18.90
C TYR A 32 12.15 4.29 -19.69
N ASN A 33 10.95 3.73 -19.39
CA ASN A 33 10.48 2.53 -20.07
C ASN A 33 10.05 2.84 -21.50
N GLU A 34 10.28 1.90 -22.41
CA GLU A 34 9.72 2.00 -23.76
C GLU A 34 8.19 1.96 -23.71
N PRO A 35 7.48 2.60 -24.68
CA PRO A 35 6.02 2.68 -24.66
C PRO A 35 5.31 1.35 -24.56
N GLU A 36 5.88 0.29 -25.12
CA GLU A 36 5.35 -1.08 -25.08
C GLU A 36 5.31 -1.65 -23.65
N HIS A 37 6.18 -1.15 -22.77
CA HIS A 37 6.31 -1.56 -21.37
C HIS A 37 5.77 -0.52 -20.38
N SER A 38 5.00 0.46 -20.86
CA SER A 38 4.40 1.51 -20.04
C SER A 38 2.95 1.74 -20.44
N LEU A 39 2.01 1.11 -19.71
CA LEU A 39 0.58 1.28 -19.97
C LEU A 39 0.17 2.76 -19.93
N GLY A 40 0.74 3.54 -19.03
CA GLY A 40 0.46 4.96 -18.97
C GLY A 40 0.82 5.71 -20.25
N LYS A 41 1.97 5.39 -20.88
CA LYS A 41 2.36 6.00 -22.16
C LYS A 41 1.39 5.62 -23.28
N GLN A 42 0.84 4.40 -23.26
CA GLN A 42 -0.10 3.93 -24.27
C GLN A 42 -1.46 4.63 -24.18
N ILE A 43 -1.87 5.07 -22.99
CA ILE A 43 -3.18 5.70 -22.78
C ILE A 43 -3.12 7.22 -22.64
N SER A 44 -1.93 7.83 -22.42
CA SER A 44 -1.76 9.27 -22.32
C SER A 44 -1.90 9.96 -23.70
N ASP A 45 -2.08 11.29 -23.69
CA ASP A 45 -2.11 12.07 -24.93
C ASP A 45 -0.71 12.32 -25.48
N GLU A 46 0.30 12.35 -24.59
CA GLU A 46 1.71 12.58 -24.90
C GLU A 46 2.58 11.79 -23.91
N TYR A 47 3.81 11.45 -24.31
CA TYR A 47 4.80 10.90 -23.38
C TYR A 47 6.20 11.46 -23.63
N TRP A 48 7.00 11.45 -22.59
CA TRP A 48 8.41 11.84 -22.64
C TRP A 48 9.30 10.67 -22.21
N MET A 49 10.41 10.49 -22.94
CA MET A 49 11.46 9.52 -22.60
C MET A 49 12.50 10.21 -21.69
N ILE A 50 12.04 10.70 -20.53
CA ILE A 50 12.88 11.37 -19.53
C ILE A 50 12.78 10.59 -18.24
N ASN A 51 13.93 10.23 -17.65
CA ASN A 51 13.96 9.57 -16.36
C ASN A 51 13.34 10.49 -15.29
N THR A 52 12.46 9.95 -14.45
CA THR A 52 11.78 10.73 -13.40
C THR A 52 12.75 11.35 -12.38
N GLY A 53 13.98 10.81 -12.25
CA GLY A 53 15.05 11.39 -11.44
C GLY A 53 15.80 12.55 -12.09
N ASP A 54 15.62 12.81 -13.38
CA ASP A 54 16.26 13.94 -14.09
C ASP A 54 15.41 15.21 -13.96
N LEU A 55 15.41 15.75 -12.75
CA LEU A 55 14.58 16.91 -12.41
C LEU A 55 14.93 18.18 -13.19
N ASP A 56 16.18 18.35 -13.61
CA ASP A 56 16.60 19.55 -14.34
C ASP A 56 16.00 19.54 -15.76
N THR A 57 16.07 18.41 -16.45
CA THR A 57 15.45 18.23 -17.77
C THR A 57 13.91 18.30 -17.65
N LEU A 58 13.33 17.68 -16.64
CA LEU A 58 11.87 17.70 -16.41
C LEU A 58 11.37 19.11 -16.12
N GLU A 59 12.06 19.88 -15.28
CA GLU A 59 11.69 21.27 -14.98
C GLU A 59 11.70 22.13 -16.23
N ALA A 60 12.78 22.06 -17.02
CA ALA A 60 12.89 22.81 -18.27
C ALA A 60 11.75 22.47 -19.24
N ARG A 61 11.50 21.19 -19.43
CA ARG A 61 10.43 20.70 -20.32
C ARG A 61 9.04 21.10 -19.84
N CYS A 62 8.77 20.98 -18.53
CA CYS A 62 7.50 21.41 -17.93
C CYS A 62 7.22 22.89 -18.13
N ARG A 63 8.24 23.74 -18.00
CA ARG A 63 8.12 25.19 -18.23
C ARG A 63 7.87 25.50 -19.71
N GLU A 64 8.59 24.86 -20.62
CA GLU A 64 8.42 24.99 -22.08
C GLU A 64 6.98 24.61 -22.49
N GLU A 65 6.49 23.46 -22.00
CA GLU A 65 5.18 22.93 -22.36
C GLU A 65 4.01 23.54 -21.56
N GLY A 66 4.30 24.31 -20.53
CA GLY A 66 3.28 24.92 -19.67
C GLY A 66 2.48 23.90 -18.86
N VAL A 67 3.18 22.92 -18.24
CA VAL A 67 2.57 21.94 -17.34
C VAL A 67 1.94 22.64 -16.13
N ASN A 68 0.73 22.24 -15.77
CA ASN A 68 -0.07 22.88 -14.71
C ASN A 68 -0.23 22.02 -13.47
N ALA A 69 0.05 20.71 -13.57
CA ALA A 69 -0.05 19.75 -12.47
C ALA A 69 0.99 18.65 -12.67
N VAL A 70 1.53 18.14 -11.56
CA VAL A 70 2.38 16.95 -11.54
C VAL A 70 1.79 15.98 -10.54
N VAL A 71 1.68 14.70 -10.90
CA VAL A 71 1.21 13.62 -10.04
C VAL A 71 2.11 12.40 -10.17
N CYS A 72 2.06 11.54 -9.18
CA CYS A 72 2.66 10.21 -9.21
C CYS A 72 1.72 9.20 -8.57
N GLY A 73 1.99 7.91 -8.76
CA GLY A 73 1.24 6.84 -8.14
C GLY A 73 1.83 6.36 -6.81
N ILE A 74 1.93 5.05 -6.69
CA ILE A 74 2.35 4.35 -5.47
C ILE A 74 3.86 4.42 -5.18
N SER A 75 4.68 4.83 -6.16
CA SER A 75 6.14 4.83 -6.04
C SER A 75 6.64 5.90 -5.08
N GLU A 76 7.32 5.50 -4.03
CA GLU A 76 7.95 6.41 -3.07
C GLU A 76 9.00 7.32 -3.73
N PHE A 77 9.83 6.75 -4.61
CA PHE A 77 10.81 7.52 -5.36
C PHE A 77 10.13 8.59 -6.23
N ASN A 78 9.10 8.22 -6.97
CA ASN A 78 8.40 9.18 -7.82
C ASN A 78 7.65 10.24 -7.00
N LEU A 79 7.19 9.93 -5.78
CA LEU A 79 6.59 10.94 -4.91
C LEU A 79 7.63 11.96 -4.43
N GLU A 80 8.85 11.54 -4.09
CA GLU A 80 9.95 12.45 -3.79
C GLU A 80 10.29 13.38 -4.97
N MET A 81 10.36 12.80 -6.17
CA MET A 81 10.60 13.58 -7.39
C MET A 81 9.42 14.51 -7.70
N CYS A 82 8.19 14.07 -7.48
CA CYS A 82 6.98 14.89 -7.66
C CYS A 82 6.97 16.09 -6.71
N MET A 83 7.26 15.90 -5.43
CA MET A 83 7.33 16.98 -4.44
C MET A 83 8.37 18.04 -4.85
N GLU A 84 9.58 17.59 -5.21
CA GLU A 84 10.65 18.51 -5.60
C GLU A 84 10.34 19.23 -6.92
N LEU A 85 9.80 18.53 -7.91
CA LEU A 85 9.41 19.14 -9.18
C LEU A 85 8.27 20.14 -8.99
N CYS A 86 7.26 19.81 -8.20
CA CYS A 86 6.18 20.74 -7.83
C CYS A 86 6.73 21.99 -7.15
N ARG A 87 7.65 21.82 -6.19
CA ARG A 87 8.31 22.95 -5.51
C ARG A 87 9.04 23.86 -6.49
N ARG A 88 9.81 23.31 -7.42
CA ARG A 88 10.56 24.07 -8.45
C ARG A 88 9.61 24.81 -9.41
N LEU A 89 8.49 24.19 -9.75
CA LEU A 89 7.51 24.76 -10.67
C LEU A 89 6.48 25.70 -9.99
N GLY A 90 6.44 25.73 -8.65
CA GLY A 90 5.42 26.45 -7.89
C GLY A 90 4.01 25.84 -8.03
N LEU A 91 3.93 24.53 -8.18
CA LEU A 91 2.69 23.78 -8.35
C LEU A 91 2.25 23.13 -7.02
N PRO A 92 0.94 22.87 -6.82
CA PRO A 92 0.45 22.17 -5.64
C PRO A 92 0.98 20.74 -5.57
N CYS A 93 1.36 20.30 -4.34
CA CYS A 93 1.59 18.92 -4.00
C CYS A 93 0.93 18.65 -2.64
N TYR A 94 0.17 17.57 -2.51
CA TYR A 94 -0.52 17.25 -1.26
C TYR A 94 0.44 16.84 -0.14
N CYS A 95 1.53 16.18 -0.51
CA CYS A 95 2.56 15.72 0.39
C CYS A 95 3.64 16.80 0.57
N THR A 96 4.05 17.06 1.81
CA THR A 96 5.15 17.98 2.13
C THR A 96 6.40 17.19 2.52
N PRO A 97 7.61 17.75 2.34
CA PRO A 97 8.85 17.08 2.75
C PRO A 97 8.85 16.68 4.24
N GLU A 98 8.27 17.50 5.11
CA GLU A 98 8.19 17.24 6.55
C GLU A 98 7.27 16.05 6.85
N ALA A 99 6.09 15.99 6.25
CA ALA A 99 5.17 14.88 6.43
C ALA A 99 5.72 13.60 5.80
N TRP A 100 6.35 13.72 4.62
CA TRP A 100 6.99 12.61 3.93
C TRP A 100 8.14 12.00 4.72
N HIS A 101 8.92 12.82 5.43
CA HIS A 101 10.00 12.33 6.28
C HIS A 101 9.50 11.27 7.28
N PHE A 102 8.39 11.55 7.99
CA PHE A 102 7.81 10.59 8.92
C PHE A 102 7.20 9.35 8.25
N SER A 103 6.74 9.47 7.01
CA SER A 103 6.28 8.30 6.24
C SER A 103 7.44 7.38 5.81
N ARG A 104 8.67 7.94 5.70
CA ARG A 104 9.86 7.23 5.23
C ARG A 104 10.75 6.72 6.36
N ASP A 105 10.99 7.53 7.39
CA ASP A 105 11.89 7.18 8.50
C ASP A 105 11.07 6.53 9.63
N LYS A 106 11.13 5.20 9.69
CA LYS A 106 10.41 4.40 10.68
C LYS A 106 10.82 4.71 12.13
N ASP A 107 12.08 5.09 12.37
CA ASP A 107 12.55 5.43 13.72
C ASP A 107 11.96 6.77 14.17
N ASP A 108 12.06 7.81 13.35
CA ASP A 108 11.53 9.12 13.68
C ASP A 108 9.99 9.10 13.78
N PHE A 109 9.30 8.34 12.91
CA PHE A 109 7.86 8.10 13.04
C PHE A 109 7.49 7.47 14.39
N LYS A 110 8.18 6.40 14.78
CA LYS A 110 7.93 5.71 16.05
C LYS A 110 8.22 6.59 17.25
N ARG A 111 9.29 7.39 17.20
CA ARG A 111 9.62 8.36 18.27
C ARG A 111 8.51 9.40 18.43
N LEU A 112 8.01 9.96 17.32
CA LEU A 112 6.88 10.88 17.32
C LEU A 112 5.63 10.21 17.90
N ALA A 113 5.23 9.06 17.36
CA ALA A 113 4.03 8.33 17.79
C ALA A 113 4.09 7.99 19.29
N ARG A 114 5.25 7.52 19.79
CA ARG A 114 5.46 7.22 21.22
C ARG A 114 5.37 8.47 22.09
N SER A 115 5.90 9.61 21.64
CA SER A 115 5.79 10.89 22.38
C SER A 115 4.34 11.38 22.51
N LEU A 116 3.46 10.91 21.63
CA LEU A 116 2.02 11.19 21.64
C LEU A 116 1.20 10.15 22.41
N GLY A 117 1.86 9.13 22.99
CA GLY A 117 1.25 8.06 23.75
C GLY A 117 0.59 6.98 22.89
N ALA A 118 0.92 6.90 21.59
CA ALA A 118 0.38 5.89 20.71
C ALA A 118 0.95 4.50 21.05
N PRO A 119 0.12 3.43 20.99
CA PRO A 119 0.58 2.06 21.22
C PRO A 119 1.52 1.61 20.10
N LEU A 120 2.72 1.21 20.48
CA LEU A 120 3.77 0.71 19.59
C LEU A 120 4.41 -0.53 20.22
N PRO A 121 4.94 -1.49 19.43
CA PRO A 121 5.76 -2.56 19.97
C PRO A 121 6.94 -2.00 20.78
N ASP A 122 7.42 -2.76 21.78
CA ASP A 122 8.64 -2.40 22.48
C ASP A 122 9.82 -2.37 21.51
N ASP A 123 10.59 -1.28 21.53
CA ASP A 123 11.80 -1.14 20.73
C ASP A 123 13.06 -1.39 21.55
N TYR A 124 14.08 -1.93 20.89
CA TYR A 124 15.42 -2.12 21.42
C TYR A 124 16.40 -1.28 20.61
N TYR A 125 17.05 -0.32 21.28
CA TYR A 125 18.06 0.52 20.65
C TYR A 125 19.43 -0.11 20.83
N LEU A 126 20.03 -0.57 19.72
CA LEU A 126 21.31 -1.24 19.71
C LEU A 126 22.39 -0.35 19.12
N SER A 127 23.52 -0.19 19.82
CA SER A 127 24.74 0.43 19.27
C SER A 127 25.40 -0.48 18.21
N ASP A 128 26.40 0.05 17.52
CA ASP A 128 27.18 -0.71 16.54
C ASP A 128 28.68 -0.66 16.88
N PRO A 129 29.27 -1.76 17.38
CA PRO A 129 28.65 -3.03 17.77
C PRO A 129 27.76 -2.89 19.01
N PRO A 130 26.75 -3.78 19.20
CA PRO A 130 25.91 -3.79 20.40
C PRO A 130 26.72 -4.10 21.66
N THR A 131 26.41 -3.42 22.76
CA THR A 131 26.99 -3.72 24.05
C THR A 131 26.34 -4.96 24.68
N ARG A 132 27.01 -5.61 25.64
CA ARG A 132 26.43 -6.75 26.35
C ARG A 132 25.13 -6.39 27.08
N ALA A 133 25.08 -5.21 27.69
CA ALA A 133 23.89 -4.72 28.40
C ALA A 133 22.68 -4.51 27.47
N GLU A 134 22.91 -4.03 26.25
CA GLU A 134 21.86 -3.90 25.23
C GLU A 134 21.32 -5.27 24.79
N LEU A 135 22.21 -6.23 24.53
CA LEU A 135 21.83 -7.59 24.15
C LEU A 135 21.07 -8.31 25.28
N ASP A 136 21.50 -8.16 26.53
CA ASP A 136 20.83 -8.75 27.70
C ASP A 136 19.41 -8.17 27.94
N ALA A 137 19.13 -6.98 27.45
CA ALA A 137 17.81 -6.34 27.55
C ALA A 137 16.81 -6.85 26.52
N VAL A 138 17.25 -7.49 25.44
CA VAL A 138 16.38 -7.96 24.36
C VAL A 138 15.55 -9.15 24.82
N LYS A 139 14.23 -9.05 24.67
CA LYS A 139 13.27 -10.15 24.90
C LYS A 139 12.84 -10.74 23.58
N TYR A 140 13.29 -11.94 23.30
CA TYR A 140 12.97 -12.66 22.07
C TYR A 140 11.54 -13.26 22.10
N PRO A 141 10.86 -13.41 20.91
CA PRO A 141 11.36 -13.10 19.57
C PRO A 141 11.29 -11.59 19.25
N VAL A 142 12.18 -11.14 18.36
CA VAL A 142 12.21 -9.77 17.86
C VAL A 142 12.27 -9.72 16.33
N VAL A 143 11.88 -8.57 15.78
CA VAL A 143 12.00 -8.26 14.35
C VAL A 143 13.06 -7.20 14.15
N VAL A 144 13.96 -7.41 13.19
CA VAL A 144 14.96 -6.44 12.74
C VAL A 144 14.54 -5.89 11.39
N LYS A 145 14.51 -4.55 11.25
CA LYS A 145 14.11 -3.87 10.02
C LYS A 145 15.08 -2.73 9.67
N PRO A 146 15.51 -2.58 8.41
CA PRO A 146 16.10 -1.33 7.95
C PRO A 146 15.09 -0.17 8.06
N VAL A 147 15.58 1.05 8.36
CA VAL A 147 14.67 2.20 8.52
C VAL A 147 14.11 2.74 7.21
N ASP A 148 14.80 2.50 6.08
CA ASP A 148 14.59 3.13 4.78
C ASP A 148 14.23 2.16 3.64
N LEU A 149 13.87 0.91 3.97
CA LEU A 149 13.40 -0.07 2.98
C LEU A 149 11.92 -0.40 3.17
N SER A 150 11.27 -0.73 2.06
CA SER A 150 9.86 -1.12 1.94
C SER A 150 9.73 -2.53 1.33
N CYS A 151 8.51 -3.05 1.24
CA CYS A 151 8.19 -4.36 0.63
C CYS A 151 8.92 -5.52 1.31
N ASN A 152 8.93 -5.57 2.62
CA ASN A 152 9.55 -6.60 3.46
C ASN A 152 11.05 -6.84 3.23
N ARG A 153 11.73 -5.98 2.46
CA ARG A 153 13.16 -6.13 2.17
C ARG A 153 14.01 -5.88 3.41
N GLY A 154 14.86 -6.86 3.73
CA GLY A 154 15.78 -6.78 4.86
C GLY A 154 15.13 -6.98 6.22
N ILE A 155 13.86 -7.40 6.29
CA ILE A 155 13.21 -7.80 7.53
C ILE A 155 13.68 -9.19 7.93
N SER A 156 14.05 -9.36 9.20
CA SER A 156 14.45 -10.64 9.78
C SER A 156 13.74 -10.87 11.10
N TYR A 157 13.30 -12.12 11.32
CA TYR A 157 12.68 -12.58 12.56
C TYR A 157 13.72 -13.33 13.37
N CYS A 158 13.97 -12.90 14.61
CA CYS A 158 15.07 -13.38 15.43
C CYS A 158 14.57 -13.98 16.74
N HIS A 159 14.94 -15.23 17.01
CA HIS A 159 14.54 -15.98 18.19
C HIS A 159 15.68 -16.10 19.22
N ASN A 160 16.87 -15.63 18.90
CA ASN A 160 18.06 -15.67 19.75
C ASN A 160 19.06 -14.59 19.34
N GLU A 161 20.10 -14.44 20.18
CA GLU A 161 21.13 -13.41 20.01
C GLU A 161 21.93 -13.55 18.71
N GLN A 162 22.26 -14.78 18.29
CA GLN A 162 23.04 -14.96 17.06
C GLN A 162 22.24 -14.53 15.83
N GLU A 163 20.98 -14.93 15.76
CA GLU A 163 20.07 -14.48 14.70
C GLU A 163 19.91 -12.96 14.68
N LEU A 164 19.83 -12.32 15.86
CA LEU A 164 19.75 -10.85 15.98
C LEU A 164 21.00 -10.18 15.41
N LEU A 165 22.20 -10.66 15.76
CA LEU A 165 23.46 -10.08 15.27
C LEU A 165 23.60 -10.23 13.75
N ASP A 166 23.27 -11.41 13.21
CA ASP A 166 23.30 -11.68 11.78
C ASP A 166 22.29 -10.79 11.03
N ALA A 167 21.08 -10.67 11.56
CA ALA A 167 20.03 -9.81 11.03
C ALA A 167 20.41 -8.33 11.03
N CYS A 168 21.04 -7.83 12.09
CA CYS A 168 21.55 -6.47 12.15
C CYS A 168 22.61 -6.21 11.08
N ALA A 169 23.53 -7.16 10.87
CA ALA A 169 24.56 -7.06 9.83
C ALA A 169 23.93 -7.04 8.43
N LEU A 170 22.98 -7.94 8.17
CA LEU A 170 22.24 -8.00 6.91
C LEU A 170 21.49 -6.70 6.63
N ALA A 171 20.68 -6.23 7.59
CA ALA A 171 19.87 -5.02 7.43
C ALA A 171 20.74 -3.78 7.15
N ARG A 172 21.88 -3.63 7.84
CA ARG A 172 22.85 -2.54 7.58
C ARG A 172 23.48 -2.65 6.17
N SER A 173 23.73 -3.87 5.69
CA SER A 173 24.31 -4.05 4.35
C SER A 173 23.35 -3.65 3.22
N MET A 174 22.05 -3.69 3.47
CA MET A 174 20.99 -3.37 2.49
C MET A 174 20.52 -1.93 2.56
N SER A 175 20.67 -1.27 3.71
CA SER A 175 20.20 0.10 4.00
C SER A 175 21.24 1.14 3.60
N ARG A 176 20.76 2.33 3.23
CA ARG A 176 21.62 3.53 3.10
C ARG A 176 21.84 4.24 4.43
N SER A 177 21.04 3.91 5.43
CA SER A 177 21.11 4.42 6.80
C SER A 177 21.80 3.40 7.70
N PRO A 178 22.67 3.83 8.66
CA PRO A 178 23.20 2.93 9.69
C PRO A 178 22.16 2.55 10.75
N LYS A 179 21.02 3.25 10.79
CA LYS A 179 19.95 3.02 11.76
C LYS A 179 19.18 1.74 11.46
N LEU A 180 18.77 1.06 12.51
CA LEU A 180 17.90 -0.12 12.47
C LEU A 180 16.72 0.07 13.43
N VAL A 181 15.61 -0.57 13.10
CA VAL A 181 14.53 -0.83 14.05
C VAL A 181 14.66 -2.27 14.51
N VAL A 182 14.77 -2.46 15.83
CA VAL A 182 14.68 -3.77 16.48
C VAL A 182 13.52 -3.69 17.45
N GLU A 183 12.51 -4.52 17.25
CA GLU A 183 11.27 -4.44 18.00
C GLU A 183 10.74 -5.81 18.41
N ARG A 184 9.92 -5.85 19.47
CA ARG A 184 9.19 -7.04 19.86
C ARG A 184 8.40 -7.57 18.66
N MET A 185 8.55 -8.85 18.37
CA MET A 185 7.74 -9.52 17.35
C MET A 185 6.30 -9.63 17.86
N LEU A 186 5.37 -9.15 17.05
CA LEU A 186 3.93 -9.30 17.30
C LEU A 186 3.42 -10.58 16.64
N HIS A 187 2.40 -11.18 17.26
CA HIS A 187 1.75 -12.37 16.76
C HIS A 187 0.24 -12.14 16.76
N GLY A 188 -0.36 -11.96 15.60
CA GLY A 188 -1.78 -11.69 15.57
C GLY A 188 -2.30 -11.38 14.17
N GLU A 189 -3.34 -10.59 14.14
CA GLU A 189 -4.01 -10.15 12.93
C GLU A 189 -3.49 -8.79 12.48
N GLU A 190 -3.36 -8.60 11.19
CA GLU A 190 -2.81 -7.41 10.57
C GLU A 190 -3.88 -6.71 9.76
N TRP A 191 -3.92 -5.36 9.85
CA TRP A 191 -4.87 -4.52 9.13
C TRP A 191 -4.21 -3.29 8.55
N TYR A 192 -4.79 -2.83 7.43
CA TYR A 192 -4.58 -1.48 6.91
C TYR A 192 -5.81 -0.62 7.16
N SER A 193 -5.58 0.58 7.67
CA SER A 193 -6.59 1.62 7.79
C SER A 193 -6.31 2.73 6.79
N PHE A 194 -7.30 3.09 5.99
CA PHE A 194 -7.19 4.06 4.91
C PHE A 194 -7.84 5.38 5.31
N TYR A 195 -7.12 6.49 5.11
CA TYR A 195 -7.56 7.82 5.50
C TYR A 195 -7.55 8.78 4.32
N ALA A 196 -8.54 9.69 4.29
CA ALA A 196 -8.55 10.86 3.43
C ALA A 196 -8.40 12.14 4.27
N PHE A 197 -7.73 13.14 3.69
CA PHE A 197 -7.40 14.38 4.34
C PHE A 197 -7.86 15.58 3.51
N ALA A 198 -8.41 16.59 4.20
CA ALA A 198 -8.73 17.90 3.64
C ALA A 198 -8.53 18.97 4.70
N GLU A 199 -7.66 19.94 4.44
CA GLU A 199 -7.36 21.07 5.35
C GLU A 199 -6.99 20.65 6.78
N GLY A 200 -6.55 19.41 6.97
CA GLY A 200 -6.23 18.82 8.27
C GLY A 200 -7.38 18.11 8.97
N GLU A 201 -8.57 18.09 8.39
CA GLU A 201 -9.62 17.16 8.78
C GLU A 201 -9.32 15.77 8.25
N ILE A 202 -9.66 14.75 9.02
CA ILE A 202 -9.29 13.35 8.79
C ILE A 202 -10.55 12.49 8.76
N SER A 203 -10.69 11.69 7.73
CA SER A 203 -11.73 10.66 7.64
C SER A 203 -11.10 9.28 7.51
N LEU A 204 -11.49 8.35 8.39
CA LEU A 204 -11.21 6.92 8.24
C LEU A 204 -12.14 6.36 7.16
N MET A 205 -11.60 6.08 5.98
CA MET A 205 -12.40 5.54 4.87
C MET A 205 -12.73 4.06 5.05
N ALA A 206 -11.72 3.25 5.39
CA ALA A 206 -11.88 1.82 5.57
C ALA A 206 -10.81 1.23 6.47
N LEU A 207 -11.22 0.25 7.29
CA LEU A 207 -10.33 -0.72 7.93
C LEU A 207 -10.39 -2.01 7.11
N CYS A 208 -9.25 -2.47 6.62
CA CYS A 208 -9.12 -3.67 5.82
C CYS A 208 -8.28 -4.71 6.55
N ALA A 209 -8.81 -5.91 6.69
CA ALA A 209 -8.10 -7.06 7.25
C ALA A 209 -7.32 -7.80 6.17
N MET A 210 -6.22 -8.44 6.57
CA MET A 210 -5.35 -9.22 5.70
C MET A 210 -5.49 -10.70 6.04
N TYR A 211 -5.77 -11.52 5.03
CA TYR A 211 -6.04 -12.95 5.17
C TYR A 211 -5.02 -13.76 4.38
N SER A 212 -4.24 -14.59 5.06
CA SER A 212 -3.32 -15.53 4.44
C SER A 212 -3.94 -16.91 4.34
N GLN A 213 -3.59 -17.67 3.31
CA GLN A 213 -3.99 -19.08 3.20
C GLN A 213 -3.41 -19.88 4.37
N PRO A 214 -4.21 -20.67 5.10
CA PRO A 214 -3.73 -21.53 6.16
C PRO A 214 -2.59 -22.45 5.71
N GLY A 215 -1.50 -22.48 6.49
CA GLY A 215 -0.30 -23.26 6.16
C GLY A 215 0.76 -22.52 5.33
N GLU A 216 0.43 -21.36 4.78
CA GLU A 216 1.36 -20.48 4.07
C GLU A 216 1.91 -19.38 5.00
N PRO A 217 3.03 -18.74 4.66
CA PRO A 217 3.58 -17.64 5.46
C PRO A 217 2.58 -16.50 5.65
N LYS A 218 2.47 -15.97 6.86
CA LYS A 218 1.52 -14.89 7.18
C LYS A 218 1.74 -13.60 6.38
N ASN A 219 2.97 -13.35 5.94
CA ASN A 219 3.30 -12.22 5.07
C ASN A 219 2.92 -12.42 3.59
N CYS A 220 2.40 -13.61 3.24
CA CYS A 220 1.82 -13.91 1.93
C CYS A 220 0.29 -13.86 2.05
N TYR A 221 -0.23 -12.68 2.40
CA TYR A 221 -1.69 -12.51 2.49
C TYR A 221 -2.31 -12.58 1.09
N SER A 222 -3.25 -13.50 0.94
CA SER A 222 -3.96 -13.71 -0.31
C SER A 222 -5.11 -12.73 -0.51
N ILE A 223 -5.73 -12.27 0.59
CA ILE A 223 -6.87 -11.36 0.53
C ILE A 223 -6.61 -10.16 1.45
N THR A 224 -6.75 -8.95 0.91
CA THR A 224 -6.96 -7.73 1.69
C THR A 224 -8.41 -7.30 1.50
N SER A 225 -9.19 -7.18 2.58
CA SER A 225 -10.62 -6.95 2.47
C SER A 225 -11.17 -6.03 3.55
N THR A 226 -12.23 -5.28 3.21
CA THR A 226 -13.01 -4.50 4.18
C THR A 226 -13.85 -5.37 5.13
N VAL A 227 -13.81 -6.68 4.97
CA VAL A 227 -14.40 -7.65 5.92
C VAL A 227 -13.58 -7.63 7.20
N SER A 228 -14.16 -7.16 8.29
CA SER A 228 -13.49 -7.05 9.59
C SER A 228 -14.49 -7.09 10.73
N ASN A 229 -14.17 -7.81 11.81
CA ASN A 229 -14.95 -7.85 13.05
C ASN A 229 -14.43 -6.90 14.14
N ASN A 230 -13.39 -6.11 13.85
CA ASN A 230 -12.69 -5.30 14.85
C ASN A 230 -12.87 -3.78 14.68
N ILE A 231 -13.75 -3.34 13.79
CA ILE A 231 -13.88 -1.90 13.48
C ILE A 231 -14.29 -1.07 14.69
N GLU A 232 -15.22 -1.54 15.54
CA GLU A 232 -15.65 -0.78 16.71
C GLU A 232 -14.54 -0.66 17.75
N ARG A 233 -13.80 -1.73 17.97
CA ARG A 233 -12.59 -1.71 18.82
C ARG A 233 -11.53 -0.79 18.25
N TYR A 234 -11.27 -0.90 16.94
CA TYR A 234 -10.32 -0.06 16.25
C TYR A 234 -10.62 1.44 16.46
N VAL A 235 -11.86 1.84 16.20
CA VAL A 235 -12.30 3.25 16.32
C VAL A 235 -12.22 3.77 17.76
N THR A 236 -12.40 2.91 18.76
CA THR A 236 -12.38 3.33 20.17
C THR A 236 -11.00 3.21 20.82
N GLU A 237 -10.22 2.20 20.47
CA GLU A 237 -8.98 1.85 21.14
C GLU A 237 -7.73 2.45 20.48
N ILE A 238 -7.66 2.54 19.12
CA ILE A 238 -6.44 2.91 18.42
C ILE A 238 -6.59 4.11 17.47
N ASP A 239 -7.72 4.27 16.77
CA ASP A 239 -7.91 5.36 15.81
C ASP A 239 -7.70 6.78 16.41
N PRO A 240 -8.11 7.07 17.66
CA PRO A 240 -7.83 8.37 18.27
C PRO A 240 -6.33 8.71 18.37
N TYR A 241 -5.49 7.70 18.62
CA TYR A 241 -4.03 7.87 18.63
C TYR A 241 -3.49 8.06 17.21
N ILE A 242 -3.99 7.26 16.25
CA ILE A 242 -3.59 7.37 14.84
C ILE A 242 -3.91 8.76 14.31
N GLN A 243 -5.12 9.27 14.50
CA GLN A 243 -5.50 10.62 14.06
C GLN A 243 -4.62 11.71 14.69
N LYS A 244 -4.27 11.55 15.98
CA LYS A 244 -3.35 12.45 16.66
C LYS A 244 -1.95 12.43 16.05
N VAL A 245 -1.45 11.22 15.70
CA VAL A 245 -0.16 11.05 15.04
C VAL A 245 -0.19 11.65 13.64
N LEU A 246 -1.20 11.34 12.82
CA LEU A 246 -1.35 11.86 11.45
C LEU A 246 -1.41 13.40 11.43
N LYS A 247 -2.11 14.01 12.40
CA LYS A 247 -2.11 15.48 12.57
C LYS A 247 -0.74 16.02 12.91
N ALA A 248 -0.01 15.36 13.81
CA ALA A 248 1.33 15.78 14.23
C ALA A 248 2.38 15.59 13.11
N VAL A 249 2.24 14.56 12.29
CA VAL A 249 3.03 14.34 11.07
C VAL A 249 2.80 15.45 10.05
N GLY A 250 1.62 16.08 10.05
CA GLY A 250 1.26 17.13 9.10
C GLY A 250 0.49 16.62 7.89
N CYS A 251 -0.21 15.48 7.98
CA CYS A 251 -1.12 14.99 6.94
C CYS A 251 -2.33 15.91 6.87
N ARG A 252 -2.34 16.83 5.90
CA ARG A 252 -3.39 17.83 5.77
C ARG A 252 -4.27 17.67 4.53
N GLU A 253 -3.72 17.12 3.46
CA GLU A 253 -4.35 16.98 2.15
C GLU A 253 -4.10 15.57 1.61
N GLY A 254 -4.90 15.12 0.65
CA GLY A 254 -4.68 13.86 -0.05
C GLY A 254 -5.18 12.65 0.71
N ILE A 255 -4.38 11.60 0.75
CA ILE A 255 -4.72 10.30 1.34
C ILE A 255 -3.51 9.66 2.01
N GLY A 256 -3.76 8.71 2.88
CA GLY A 256 -2.73 7.88 3.49
C GLY A 256 -3.31 6.61 4.10
N TRP A 257 -2.42 5.76 4.58
CA TRP A 257 -2.78 4.52 5.26
C TRP A 257 -1.89 4.29 6.47
N VAL A 258 -2.40 3.52 7.41
CA VAL A 258 -1.65 3.10 8.61
C VAL A 258 -1.82 1.59 8.78
N GLN A 259 -0.70 0.90 8.94
CA GLN A 259 -0.66 -0.51 9.25
C GLN A 259 -0.71 -0.71 10.75
N VAL A 260 -1.60 -1.59 11.21
CA VAL A 260 -1.78 -1.93 12.61
C VAL A 260 -1.83 -3.45 12.78
N MET A 261 -1.44 -3.92 13.95
CA MET A 261 -1.64 -5.32 14.36
C MET A 261 -2.45 -5.38 15.66
N LEU A 262 -3.36 -6.34 15.73
CA LEU A 262 -3.93 -6.80 16.98
C LEU A 262 -3.12 -8.02 17.43
N ASP A 263 -2.33 -7.84 18.47
CA ASP A 263 -1.46 -8.89 19.00
C ASP A 263 -2.25 -9.91 19.85
N GLU A 264 -1.70 -11.08 20.07
CA GLU A 264 -2.28 -12.12 20.93
C GLU A 264 -2.51 -11.66 22.37
N ASP A 265 -1.86 -10.59 22.82
CA ASP A 265 -2.15 -9.93 24.09
C ASP A 265 -3.46 -9.14 24.10
N GLY A 266 -4.15 -9.07 22.97
CA GLY A 266 -5.43 -8.40 22.77
C GLY A 266 -5.34 -6.90 22.58
N HIS A 267 -4.14 -6.33 22.36
CA HIS A 267 -3.93 -4.90 22.15
C HIS A 267 -3.55 -4.58 20.70
N PHE A 268 -3.98 -3.41 20.25
CA PHE A 268 -3.56 -2.87 18.96
C PHE A 268 -2.21 -2.19 19.05
N TYR A 269 -1.40 -2.36 18.02
CA TYR A 269 -0.10 -1.71 17.86
C TYR A 269 0.03 -1.09 16.48
N ILE A 270 0.49 0.16 16.40
CA ILE A 270 0.83 0.82 15.14
C ILE A 270 2.17 0.28 14.64
N ILE A 271 2.25 -0.10 13.38
CA ILE A 271 3.45 -0.65 12.75
C ILE A 271 4.16 0.42 11.92
N GLU A 272 3.46 0.97 10.93
CA GLU A 272 3.97 2.00 10.04
C GLU A 272 2.83 2.78 9.38
N MET A 273 3.18 3.85 8.65
CA MET A 273 2.24 4.61 7.85
C MET A 273 2.78 4.84 6.44
N GLY A 274 1.88 5.10 5.49
CA GLY A 274 2.21 5.61 4.17
C GLY A 274 1.36 6.84 3.84
N TYR A 275 2.01 7.96 3.50
CA TYR A 275 1.32 9.17 3.06
C TYR A 275 1.24 9.21 1.54
N ARG A 276 0.62 8.20 0.97
CA ARG A 276 0.45 7.94 -0.47
C ARG A 276 -0.62 6.89 -0.73
N LEU A 277 -0.91 6.63 -2.01
CA LEU A 277 -1.66 5.44 -2.41
C LEU A 277 -0.98 4.14 -1.93
N ASP A 278 -1.78 3.16 -1.57
CA ASP A 278 -1.33 1.83 -1.20
C ASP A 278 -0.96 0.98 -2.43
N GLY A 279 -0.10 0.00 -2.21
CA GLY A 279 0.34 -0.92 -3.25
C GLY A 279 -0.71 -1.94 -3.66
N ASP A 280 -1.58 -2.33 -2.73
CA ASP A 280 -2.65 -3.33 -2.93
C ASP A 280 -3.87 -2.73 -3.66
N MET A 281 -3.80 -1.45 -4.03
CA MET A 281 -4.83 -0.69 -4.77
C MET A 281 -6.23 -0.75 -4.15
N MET A 282 -6.33 -0.89 -2.83
CA MET A 282 -7.61 -0.91 -2.11
C MET A 282 -8.46 0.34 -2.34
N TYR A 283 -7.86 1.45 -2.80
CA TYR A 283 -8.59 2.64 -3.22
C TYR A 283 -9.60 2.38 -4.36
N ILE A 284 -9.42 1.31 -5.15
CA ILE A 284 -10.37 0.92 -6.22
C ILE A 284 -11.66 0.34 -5.61
N PRO A 285 -11.65 -0.77 -4.84
CA PRO A 285 -12.88 -1.27 -4.21
C PRO A 285 -13.44 -0.31 -3.15
N ILE A 286 -12.63 0.46 -2.43
CA ILE A 286 -13.11 1.49 -1.49
C ILE A 286 -13.90 2.58 -2.22
N LYS A 287 -13.47 3.02 -3.41
CA LYS A 287 -14.24 3.94 -4.26
C LYS A 287 -15.64 3.40 -4.56
N SER A 288 -15.75 2.13 -4.93
CA SER A 288 -17.05 1.49 -5.20
C SER A 288 -17.94 1.45 -3.95
N LEU A 289 -17.36 1.19 -2.78
CA LEU A 289 -18.11 1.12 -1.52
C LEU A 289 -18.62 2.49 -1.05
N LEU A 290 -17.79 3.53 -1.15
CA LEU A 290 -18.06 4.85 -0.56
C LEU A 290 -18.57 5.88 -1.56
N GLY A 291 -18.39 5.64 -2.87
CA GLY A 291 -18.60 6.67 -3.88
C GLY A 291 -17.57 7.81 -3.82
N PHE A 292 -16.49 7.64 -3.04
CA PHE A 292 -15.42 8.61 -2.89
C PHE A 292 -14.20 8.20 -3.73
N ASP A 293 -13.89 9.02 -4.73
CA ASP A 293 -12.78 8.76 -5.67
C ASP A 293 -11.48 9.38 -5.19
N THR A 294 -10.63 8.60 -4.54
CA THR A 294 -9.32 9.05 -4.04
C THR A 294 -8.37 9.47 -5.16
N VAL A 295 -8.50 8.85 -6.33
CA VAL A 295 -7.70 9.19 -7.51
C VAL A 295 -8.09 10.56 -8.04
N ALA A 296 -9.41 10.81 -8.18
CA ALA A 296 -9.93 12.14 -8.54
C ALA A 296 -9.54 13.19 -7.51
N TRP A 297 -9.58 12.83 -6.21
CA TRP A 297 -9.20 13.70 -5.09
C TRP A 297 -7.76 14.21 -5.21
N LEU A 298 -6.82 13.32 -5.53
CA LEU A 298 -5.40 13.66 -5.70
C LEU A 298 -5.16 14.48 -6.97
N VAL A 299 -5.78 14.12 -8.10
CA VAL A 299 -5.64 14.81 -9.39
C VAL A 299 -6.24 16.22 -9.30
N ASP A 300 -7.41 16.39 -8.69
CA ASP A 300 -8.05 17.69 -8.52
C ASP A 300 -7.20 18.62 -7.67
N TYR A 301 -6.62 18.11 -6.56
CA TYR A 301 -5.67 18.89 -5.75
C TYR A 301 -4.46 19.35 -6.55
N ALA A 302 -3.83 18.43 -7.30
CA ALA A 302 -2.68 18.76 -8.15
C ALA A 302 -3.01 19.81 -9.23
N LEU A 303 -4.26 19.83 -9.73
CA LEU A 303 -4.77 20.84 -10.66
C LEU A 303 -5.11 22.18 -9.99
N GLY A 304 -4.84 22.34 -8.69
CA GLY A 304 -5.11 23.54 -7.91
C GLY A 304 -6.58 23.71 -7.50
N ARG A 305 -7.39 22.66 -7.54
CA ARG A 305 -8.72 22.64 -6.95
C ARG A 305 -8.58 22.40 -5.45
N ARG A 306 -9.35 23.14 -4.65
CA ARG A 306 -9.36 22.95 -3.22
C ARG A 306 -10.15 21.70 -2.87
N ASN A 307 -9.60 20.84 -2.06
CA ASN A 307 -10.31 19.74 -1.44
C ASN A 307 -11.14 20.30 -0.25
N ASP A 308 -12.46 20.24 -0.36
CA ASP A 308 -13.35 20.74 0.70
C ASP A 308 -13.52 19.65 1.77
N PRO A 309 -13.27 19.94 3.06
CA PRO A 309 -13.53 19.01 4.15
C PRO A 309 -14.96 18.45 4.18
N ALA A 310 -15.94 19.23 3.72
CA ALA A 310 -17.34 18.78 3.62
C ALA A 310 -17.57 17.66 2.59
N MET A 311 -16.61 17.43 1.69
CA MET A 311 -16.65 16.36 0.68
C MET A 311 -15.98 15.06 1.16
N LEU A 312 -15.29 15.09 2.31
CA LEU A 312 -14.73 13.86 2.88
C LEU A 312 -15.85 12.85 3.15
N PRO A 313 -15.62 11.55 2.87
CA PRO A 313 -16.60 10.53 3.24
C PRO A 313 -16.75 10.50 4.77
N PRO A 314 -17.93 10.13 5.29
CA PRO A 314 -18.09 9.91 6.73
C PRO A 314 -17.08 8.85 7.20
N SER A 315 -16.43 9.12 8.35
CA SER A 315 -15.52 8.13 8.94
C SER A 315 -16.24 6.82 9.22
N GLN A 316 -15.62 5.71 8.86
CA GLN A 316 -16.12 4.38 9.19
C GLN A 316 -16.18 4.19 10.70
N THR A 317 -17.33 3.78 11.21
CA THR A 317 -17.53 3.46 12.63
C THR A 317 -18.09 2.06 12.84
N LYS A 318 -18.53 1.40 11.77
CA LYS A 318 -19.14 0.06 11.76
C LYS A 318 -18.67 -0.75 10.56
N ALA A 319 -18.78 -2.07 10.66
CA ALA A 319 -18.48 -2.95 9.54
C ALA A 319 -19.35 -2.63 8.32
N TYR A 320 -18.78 -2.71 7.12
CA TYR A 320 -19.53 -2.58 5.88
C TYR A 320 -20.32 -3.86 5.59
N LYS A 321 -21.50 -3.72 4.97
CA LYS A 321 -22.26 -4.86 4.46
C LYS A 321 -21.71 -5.38 3.15
N ARG A 322 -21.41 -4.42 2.24
CA ARG A 322 -20.71 -4.73 0.99
C ARG A 322 -19.25 -4.98 1.31
N CYS A 323 -18.63 -5.86 0.54
CA CYS A 323 -17.25 -6.26 0.71
C CYS A 323 -16.42 -5.68 -0.44
N GLY A 324 -15.38 -4.93 -0.14
CA GLY A 324 -14.36 -4.52 -1.08
C GLY A 324 -13.09 -5.30 -0.83
N SER A 325 -12.50 -5.89 -1.87
CA SER A 325 -11.36 -6.80 -1.69
C SER A 325 -10.33 -6.68 -2.80
N SER A 326 -9.08 -6.94 -2.45
CA SER A 326 -7.99 -7.30 -3.34
C SER A 326 -7.63 -8.76 -3.11
N TYR A 327 -7.55 -9.55 -4.18
CA TYR A 327 -7.03 -10.91 -4.16
C TYR A 327 -5.66 -10.93 -4.81
N MET A 328 -4.60 -11.07 -4.00
CA MET A 328 -3.22 -11.11 -4.46
C MET A 328 -2.82 -12.51 -4.89
N LEU A 329 -2.27 -12.61 -6.09
CA LEU A 329 -1.78 -13.86 -6.67
C LEU A 329 -0.33 -14.08 -6.23
N TRP A 330 -0.10 -15.05 -5.33
CA TRP A 330 1.23 -15.42 -4.84
C TRP A 330 1.71 -16.72 -5.46
N THR A 331 3.03 -16.81 -5.69
CA THR A 331 3.66 -18.04 -6.12
C THR A 331 3.99 -18.98 -4.95
N ASN A 332 3.82 -20.28 -5.14
CA ASN A 332 4.27 -21.33 -4.20
C ASN A 332 5.56 -22.04 -4.61
N ASN A 333 6.09 -21.77 -5.82
CA ASN A 333 7.25 -22.42 -6.38
C ASN A 333 8.12 -21.48 -7.22
N ASP A 334 9.41 -21.81 -7.33
CA ASP A 334 10.34 -21.21 -8.30
C ASP A 334 10.09 -21.77 -9.70
N GLY A 335 10.67 -21.15 -10.74
CA GLY A 335 10.67 -21.64 -12.13
C GLY A 335 10.61 -20.50 -13.14
N VAL A 336 10.10 -20.81 -14.33
CA VAL A 336 9.84 -19.83 -15.39
C VAL A 336 8.37 -19.95 -15.81
N ILE A 337 7.66 -18.86 -15.99
CA ILE A 337 6.24 -18.89 -16.41
C ILE A 337 6.16 -19.50 -17.81
N ALA A 338 5.47 -20.63 -17.93
CA ALA A 338 5.20 -21.31 -19.20
C ALA A 338 3.83 -20.96 -19.78
N SER A 339 2.80 -20.77 -18.93
CA SER A 339 1.48 -20.32 -19.36
C SER A 339 0.78 -19.49 -18.29
N ILE A 340 -0.10 -18.60 -18.74
CA ILE A 340 -1.03 -17.81 -17.93
C ILE A 340 -2.41 -17.99 -18.54
N GLU A 341 -3.36 -18.47 -17.75
CA GLU A 341 -4.73 -18.77 -18.19
C GLU A 341 -5.74 -18.07 -17.26
N GLY A 342 -6.87 -17.66 -17.83
CA GLY A 342 -8.05 -17.20 -17.09
C GLY A 342 -8.03 -15.74 -16.62
N LEU A 343 -6.90 -15.02 -16.61
CA LEU A 343 -6.87 -13.61 -16.19
C LEU A 343 -7.77 -12.71 -17.04
N ASP A 344 -7.77 -12.91 -18.37
CA ASP A 344 -8.64 -12.15 -19.29
C ASP A 344 -10.13 -12.44 -19.04
N GLU A 345 -10.48 -13.68 -18.70
CA GLU A 345 -11.87 -14.05 -18.34
C GLU A 345 -12.32 -13.32 -17.08
N ILE A 346 -11.46 -13.28 -16.06
CA ILE A 346 -11.75 -12.56 -14.81
C ILE A 346 -11.81 -11.03 -15.06
N ALA A 347 -10.88 -10.48 -15.84
CA ALA A 347 -10.87 -9.06 -16.20
C ALA A 347 -12.09 -8.62 -17.03
N ALA A 348 -12.75 -9.54 -17.74
CA ALA A 348 -13.96 -9.25 -18.49
C ALA A 348 -15.22 -9.12 -17.61
N ILE A 349 -15.14 -9.44 -16.31
CA ILE A 349 -16.28 -9.33 -15.39
C ILE A 349 -16.48 -7.85 -15.03
N PRO A 350 -17.69 -7.28 -15.21
CA PRO A 350 -17.96 -5.89 -14.87
C PRO A 350 -17.64 -5.59 -13.39
N GLY A 351 -16.91 -4.51 -13.14
CA GLY A 351 -16.52 -4.08 -11.78
C GLY A 351 -15.26 -4.75 -11.24
N VAL A 352 -14.67 -5.69 -12.01
CA VAL A 352 -13.39 -6.32 -11.63
C VAL A 352 -12.24 -5.61 -12.33
N THR A 353 -11.16 -5.37 -11.59
CA THR A 353 -9.88 -4.88 -12.12
C THR A 353 -8.83 -5.95 -11.88
N VAL A 354 -8.11 -6.34 -12.93
CA VAL A 354 -6.95 -7.24 -12.83
C VAL A 354 -5.69 -6.42 -13.08
N ASP A 355 -4.79 -6.40 -12.11
CA ASP A 355 -3.45 -5.83 -12.22
C ASP A 355 -2.41 -6.96 -12.14
N SER A 356 -1.90 -7.37 -13.27
CA SER A 356 -0.81 -8.35 -13.33
C SER A 356 0.19 -7.93 -14.39
N LEU A 357 1.45 -7.91 -14.00
CA LEU A 357 2.57 -7.67 -14.91
C LEU A 357 3.29 -8.98 -15.30
N ALA A 358 2.78 -10.12 -14.82
CA ALA A 358 3.35 -11.43 -15.13
C ALA A 358 3.23 -11.75 -16.62
N CYS A 359 4.35 -12.15 -17.22
CA CYS A 359 4.44 -12.55 -18.62
C CYS A 359 5.02 -13.95 -18.76
N VAL A 360 4.63 -14.66 -19.81
CA VAL A 360 5.28 -15.93 -20.18
C VAL A 360 6.75 -15.67 -20.43
N GLY A 361 7.61 -16.46 -19.78
CA GLY A 361 9.06 -16.33 -19.82
C GLY A 361 9.66 -15.62 -18.61
N ASP A 362 8.87 -15.04 -17.72
CA ASP A 362 9.37 -14.43 -16.50
C ASP A 362 9.89 -15.48 -15.51
N GLU A 363 10.99 -15.16 -14.84
CA GLU A 363 11.52 -15.97 -13.74
C GLU A 363 10.64 -15.82 -12.50
N LEU A 364 10.35 -16.93 -11.85
CA LEU A 364 9.56 -17.02 -10.63
C LEU A 364 10.46 -17.31 -9.42
N THR A 365 10.18 -16.62 -8.35
CA THR A 365 10.70 -16.94 -7.03
C THR A 365 9.53 -17.30 -6.10
N LYS A 366 9.68 -18.33 -5.29
CA LYS A 366 8.68 -18.73 -4.32
C LYS A 366 8.29 -17.56 -3.41
N TYR A 367 6.99 -17.40 -3.17
CA TYR A 367 6.40 -16.29 -2.41
C TYR A 367 6.61 -14.91 -3.05
N GLN A 368 6.59 -14.87 -4.37
CA GLN A 368 6.58 -13.64 -5.14
C GLN A 368 5.12 -13.25 -5.50
N PRO A 369 4.72 -11.98 -5.32
CA PRO A 369 3.43 -11.51 -5.84
C PRO A 369 3.49 -11.38 -7.37
N LEU A 370 2.42 -11.80 -8.05
CA LEU A 370 2.27 -11.75 -9.51
C LEU A 370 1.23 -10.74 -9.97
N GLY A 371 0.44 -10.21 -9.05
CA GLY A 371 -0.60 -9.23 -9.35
C GLY A 371 -1.78 -9.33 -8.40
N ASP A 372 -2.75 -8.44 -8.62
CA ASP A 372 -3.94 -8.27 -7.81
C ASP A 372 -5.21 -8.37 -8.65
N ILE A 373 -6.25 -8.96 -8.09
CA ILE A 373 -7.60 -8.95 -8.61
C ILE A 373 -8.48 -8.16 -7.64
N LEU A 374 -8.92 -6.98 -8.07
CA LEU A 374 -9.69 -6.05 -7.24
C LEU A 374 -11.16 -6.13 -7.61
N PHE A 375 -12.00 -6.26 -6.61
CA PHE A 375 -13.44 -6.43 -6.79
C PHE A 375 -14.23 -5.95 -5.57
N ASP A 376 -15.52 -5.73 -5.76
CA ASP A 376 -16.48 -5.54 -4.68
C ASP A 376 -17.71 -6.41 -4.88
N THR A 377 -18.38 -6.75 -3.79
CA THR A 377 -19.53 -7.64 -3.76
C THR A 377 -20.58 -7.14 -2.77
N ASP A 378 -21.83 -7.56 -2.95
CA ASP A 378 -22.93 -7.12 -2.09
C ASP A 378 -22.91 -7.78 -0.70
N ASP A 379 -22.31 -8.97 -0.61
CA ASP A 379 -22.19 -9.71 0.66
C ASP A 379 -21.03 -10.73 0.64
N ILE A 380 -20.81 -11.39 1.78
CA ILE A 380 -19.72 -12.37 1.95
C ILE A 380 -19.91 -13.63 1.11
N GLU A 381 -21.14 -14.06 0.84
CA GLU A 381 -21.36 -15.24 0.04
C GLU A 381 -20.98 -15.00 -1.43
N GLU A 382 -21.23 -13.81 -1.91
CA GLU A 382 -20.79 -13.38 -3.23
C GLU A 382 -19.28 -13.26 -3.31
N THR A 383 -18.64 -12.71 -2.25
CA THR A 383 -17.18 -12.69 -2.10
C THR A 383 -16.58 -14.08 -2.21
N CYS A 384 -17.08 -15.03 -1.40
CA CYS A 384 -16.59 -16.41 -1.42
C CYS A 384 -16.77 -17.08 -2.78
N ARG A 385 -17.94 -16.88 -3.43
CA ARG A 385 -18.19 -17.42 -4.79
C ARG A 385 -17.24 -16.81 -5.81
N PHE A 386 -16.96 -15.51 -5.70
CA PHE A 386 -16.03 -14.85 -6.62
C PHE A 386 -14.60 -15.35 -6.44
N ILE A 387 -14.11 -15.46 -5.19
CA ILE A 387 -12.79 -16.02 -4.89
C ILE A 387 -12.69 -17.46 -5.44
N GLN A 388 -13.71 -18.30 -5.21
CA GLN A 388 -13.74 -19.65 -5.75
C GLN A 388 -13.69 -19.64 -7.28
N LYS A 389 -14.42 -18.72 -7.95
CA LYS A 389 -14.36 -18.57 -9.39
C LYS A 389 -12.95 -18.22 -9.87
N VAL A 390 -12.24 -17.33 -9.18
CA VAL A 390 -10.84 -17.01 -9.50
C VAL A 390 -9.97 -18.26 -9.36
N ASN A 391 -10.11 -19.02 -8.26
CA ASN A 391 -9.35 -20.23 -8.01
C ASN A 391 -9.58 -21.31 -9.10
N ASP A 392 -10.80 -21.42 -9.60
CA ASP A 392 -11.15 -22.40 -10.64
C ASP A 392 -10.69 -21.98 -12.04
N THR A 393 -10.58 -20.67 -12.29
CA THR A 393 -10.37 -20.09 -13.62
C THR A 393 -8.90 -19.71 -13.86
N VAL A 394 -8.26 -19.04 -12.90
CA VAL A 394 -6.90 -18.52 -13.07
C VAL A 394 -5.86 -19.61 -12.77
N LYS A 395 -4.97 -19.83 -13.74
CA LYS A 395 -3.85 -20.77 -13.63
C LYS A 395 -2.59 -20.15 -14.19
N ILE A 396 -1.51 -20.23 -13.44
CA ILE A 396 -0.17 -19.87 -13.90
C ILE A 396 0.71 -21.11 -13.73
N THR A 397 1.25 -21.63 -14.83
CA THR A 397 2.09 -22.82 -14.80
C THR A 397 3.54 -22.48 -15.07
N ASN A 398 4.45 -23.17 -14.40
CA ASN A 398 5.88 -23.05 -14.66
C ASN A 398 6.34 -24.00 -15.77
N ASP A 399 7.64 -23.93 -16.10
CA ASP A 399 8.33 -24.76 -17.10
C ASP A 399 8.36 -26.25 -16.76
N ARG A 400 7.95 -26.64 -15.54
CA ARG A 400 7.76 -28.04 -15.12
C ARG A 400 6.30 -28.53 -15.23
N GLY A 401 5.39 -27.64 -15.69
CA GLY A 401 3.96 -27.94 -15.79
C GLY A 401 3.23 -27.92 -14.46
N GLU A 402 3.83 -27.31 -13.41
CA GLU A 402 3.23 -27.18 -12.09
C GLU A 402 2.43 -25.87 -12.04
N ASN A 403 1.20 -25.90 -11.48
CA ASN A 403 0.49 -24.68 -11.13
C ASN A 403 1.17 -24.02 -9.91
N VAL A 404 1.56 -22.77 -10.05
CA VAL A 404 2.40 -22.08 -9.06
C VAL A 404 1.61 -21.11 -8.17
N LEU A 405 0.27 -21.06 -8.26
CA LEU A 405 -0.51 -20.14 -7.46
C LEU A 405 -0.86 -20.69 -6.08
N ILE A 406 -0.80 -19.82 -5.08
CA ILE A 406 -1.41 -20.03 -3.76
C ILE A 406 -2.86 -19.57 -3.86
N TYR A 407 -3.79 -20.50 -3.65
CA TYR A 407 -5.22 -20.20 -3.64
C TYR A 407 -5.73 -20.05 -2.21
N TYR A 408 -6.59 -19.05 -1.98
CA TYR A 408 -7.27 -18.88 -0.72
C TYR A 408 -8.58 -19.68 -0.71
N ASP A 409 -8.78 -20.52 0.30
CA ASP A 409 -9.96 -21.36 0.43
C ASP A 409 -10.56 -21.43 1.86
N ASP A 410 -10.06 -20.63 2.80
CA ASP A 410 -10.62 -20.56 4.16
C ASP A 410 -11.88 -19.69 4.23
N PHE A 411 -12.90 -20.08 3.47
CA PHE A 411 -14.16 -19.35 3.38
C PHE A 411 -14.95 -19.35 4.67
N ASP A 412 -14.83 -20.40 5.50
CA ASP A 412 -15.52 -20.48 6.78
C ASP A 412 -15.01 -19.44 7.76
N TYR A 413 -13.70 -19.20 7.79
CA TYR A 413 -13.11 -18.12 8.57
C TYR A 413 -13.59 -16.74 8.08
N LEU A 414 -13.59 -16.52 6.77
CA LEU A 414 -14.03 -15.25 6.17
C LEU A 414 -15.50 -14.94 6.52
N ARG A 415 -16.40 -15.95 6.41
CA ARG A 415 -17.81 -15.83 6.80
C ARG A 415 -17.96 -15.49 8.27
N LYS A 416 -17.24 -16.22 9.12
CA LYS A 416 -17.27 -15.96 10.57
C LYS A 416 -16.88 -14.54 10.90
N VAL A 417 -15.76 -14.03 10.35
CA VAL A 417 -15.31 -12.66 10.59
C VAL A 417 -16.36 -11.64 10.13
N TYR A 418 -16.98 -11.87 8.98
CA TYR A 418 -18.03 -11.00 8.46
C TYR A 418 -19.26 -10.98 9.39
N GLU A 419 -19.76 -12.14 9.81
CA GLU A 419 -20.92 -12.26 10.70
C GLU A 419 -20.66 -11.63 12.07
N ASP A 420 -19.49 -11.89 12.66
CA ASP A 420 -19.05 -11.27 13.91
C ASP A 420 -19.00 -9.75 13.80
N GLY A 421 -18.46 -9.23 12.69
CA GLY A 421 -18.42 -7.79 12.41
C GLY A 421 -19.78 -7.14 12.25
N LEU A 422 -20.75 -7.85 11.66
CA LEU A 422 -22.13 -7.37 11.55
C LEU A 422 -22.91 -7.50 12.87
N ALA A 423 -22.60 -8.47 13.71
CA ALA A 423 -23.27 -8.66 15.00
C ALA A 423 -22.89 -7.58 16.04
N GLY A 424 -21.72 -6.96 15.89
CA GLY A 424 -21.28 -5.83 16.70
C GLY A 424 -21.95 -4.49 16.37
N ARG A 425 -23.00 -4.47 15.55
CA ARG A 425 -23.69 -3.24 15.12
C ARG A 425 -24.74 -2.76 16.12
#